data_1fbd6f3e2a7bc2b56f9ba6c0f7facd06
#
_entry.id   1fbd6f3e2a7bc2b56f9ba6c0f7facd06
#
_cell.length_a   1.000
_cell.length_b   1.000
_cell.length_c   1.000
_cell.angle_alpha   90.00
_cell.angle_beta   90.00
_cell.angle_gamma   90.00
#
_symmetry.space_group_name_H-M   'P 1'
#
loop_
_entity.id
_entity.type
_entity.pdbx_description
1 polymer ?
#
loop_
_entity_poly.entity_id
_entity_poly.type
_entity_poly.pdbx_seq_one_letter_code
_entity_poly.pdbx_strand_id
1 'polypeptide(L)'
;MSKFYVIGKFSREYIKAMMQNPDQDRVPSVKKMTEAVGVTYHSMEIVRGDYDVVGILEGDYEPVAGMKVAIMQSGMMDELILLDTAFNLNATANKAKTASEHYTKTID
;
A
#
# COMPACT_ATOMS: atom_id res chain seq x y z
N MET A 1 15.34 -2.69 2.12
CA MET A 1 14.00 -2.61 2.78
C MET A 1 13.53 -1.18 2.77
N SER A 2 12.29 -0.97 2.51
CA SER A 2 11.71 0.36 2.58
C SER A 2 10.42 0.36 3.38
N LYS A 3 10.06 1.55 3.83
CA LYS A 3 8.79 1.78 4.51
C LYS A 3 7.74 2.09 3.45
N PHE A 4 6.55 1.50 3.63
CA PHE A 4 5.40 1.71 2.76
C PHE A 4 4.25 2.30 3.55
N TYR A 5 3.60 3.29 2.97
CA TYR A 5 2.28 3.70 3.42
C TYR A 5 1.24 2.96 2.59
N VAL A 6 0.25 2.41 3.28
CA VAL A 6 -0.83 1.64 2.65
C VAL A 6 -2.13 2.37 2.90
N ILE A 7 -2.89 2.62 1.84
CA ILE A 7 -4.16 3.34 1.93
C ILE A 7 -5.20 2.48 1.21
N GLY A 8 -6.34 2.25 1.86
CA GLY A 8 -7.32 1.34 1.30
C GLY A 8 -8.76 1.74 1.49
N LYS A 9 -9.61 1.19 0.62
CA LYS A 9 -11.06 1.27 0.71
C LYS A 9 -11.62 -0.12 0.87
N PHE A 10 -12.53 -0.29 1.83
CA PHE A 10 -13.21 -1.55 2.06
C PHE A 10 -14.16 -1.88 0.90
N SER A 11 -14.24 -3.14 0.56
CA SER A 11 -15.24 -3.64 -0.38
C SER A 11 -16.60 -3.79 0.30
N ARG A 12 -17.62 -4.05 -0.53
CA ARG A 12 -18.95 -4.37 -0.03
C ARG A 12 -18.92 -5.62 0.85
N GLU A 13 -18.18 -6.65 0.44
CA GLU A 13 -18.03 -7.89 1.22
C GLU A 13 -17.41 -7.63 2.58
N TYR A 14 -16.40 -6.77 2.64
CA TYR A 14 -15.77 -6.42 3.92
C TYR A 14 -16.75 -5.70 4.84
N ILE A 15 -17.49 -4.72 4.29
CA ILE A 15 -18.49 -3.96 5.06
C ILE A 15 -19.57 -4.91 5.58
N LYS A 16 -20.02 -5.84 4.74
CA LYS A 16 -21.02 -6.84 5.14
C LYS A 16 -20.49 -7.71 6.28
N ALA A 17 -19.24 -8.15 6.19
CA ALA A 17 -18.62 -8.94 7.26
C ALA A 17 -18.49 -8.15 8.56
N MET A 18 -18.16 -6.86 8.47
CA MET A 18 -18.10 -5.98 9.63
C MET A 18 -19.45 -5.84 10.32
N MET A 19 -20.51 -5.72 9.54
CA MET A 19 -21.87 -5.62 10.09
C MET A 19 -22.30 -6.91 10.80
N GLN A 20 -21.86 -8.07 10.29
CA GLN A 20 -22.17 -9.36 10.89
C GLN A 20 -21.39 -9.62 12.17
N ASN A 21 -20.15 -9.11 12.24
CA ASN A 21 -19.25 -9.32 13.39
C ASN A 21 -18.57 -8.00 13.77
N PRO A 22 -19.32 -7.05 14.34
CA PRO A 22 -18.80 -5.68 14.54
C PRO A 22 -17.67 -5.61 15.56
N ASP A 23 -17.58 -6.56 16.47
CA ASP A 23 -16.57 -6.56 17.54
C ASP A 23 -15.31 -7.35 17.18
N GLN A 24 -15.22 -7.91 15.99
CA GLN A 24 -14.08 -8.70 15.58
C GLN A 24 -12.86 -7.80 15.35
N ASP A 25 -11.75 -8.12 16.03
CA ASP A 25 -10.46 -7.46 15.76
C ASP A 25 -9.78 -8.17 14.58
N ARG A 26 -9.51 -7.40 13.52
CA ARG A 26 -8.92 -7.95 12.29
C ARG A 26 -7.40 -7.74 12.19
N VAL A 27 -6.82 -7.00 13.14
CA VAL A 27 -5.38 -6.76 13.16
C VAL A 27 -4.56 -8.06 13.25
N PRO A 28 -4.95 -9.05 14.07
CA PRO A 28 -4.18 -10.30 14.10
C PRO A 28 -4.05 -11.00 12.74
N SER A 29 -5.10 -10.96 11.91
CA SER A 29 -5.04 -11.55 10.56
C SER A 29 -4.04 -10.84 9.67
N VAL A 30 -3.99 -9.51 9.76
CA VAL A 30 -3.03 -8.71 8.99
C VAL A 30 -1.61 -9.00 9.43
N LYS A 31 -1.36 -9.06 10.73
CA LYS A 31 -0.04 -9.38 11.27
C LYS A 31 0.44 -10.76 10.82
N LYS A 32 -0.46 -11.73 10.82
CA LYS A 32 -0.14 -13.08 10.38
C LYS A 32 0.27 -13.11 8.91
N MET A 33 -0.43 -12.36 8.08
CA MET A 33 -0.09 -12.24 6.66
C MET A 33 1.27 -11.57 6.45
N THR A 34 1.55 -10.47 7.17
CA THR A 34 2.83 -9.78 7.05
C THR A 34 3.99 -10.68 7.48
N GLU A 35 3.85 -11.39 8.58
CA GLU A 35 4.86 -12.33 9.06
C GLU A 35 5.14 -13.43 8.05
N ALA A 36 4.10 -13.95 7.39
CA ALA A 36 4.24 -15.05 6.44
C ALA A 36 5.13 -14.69 5.25
N VAL A 37 5.21 -13.42 4.88
CA VAL A 37 6.01 -12.96 3.74
C VAL A 37 7.22 -12.11 4.14
N GLY A 38 7.52 -12.05 5.43
CA GLY A 38 8.71 -11.34 5.92
C GLY A 38 8.58 -9.82 5.89
N VAL A 39 7.38 -9.30 6.02
CA VAL A 39 7.11 -7.87 6.10
C VAL A 39 6.89 -7.49 7.56
N THR A 40 7.43 -6.34 7.97
CA THR A 40 7.24 -5.81 9.31
C THR A 40 5.97 -4.96 9.35
N TYR A 41 5.06 -5.31 10.23
CA TYR A 41 3.87 -4.52 10.52
C TYR A 41 4.22 -3.44 11.54
N HIS A 42 4.01 -2.18 11.20
CA HIS A 42 4.21 -1.07 12.15
C HIS A 42 2.90 -0.59 12.74
N SER A 43 1.94 -0.26 11.89
CA SER A 43 0.65 0.25 12.37
C SER A 43 -0.44 0.12 11.30
N MET A 44 -1.68 0.19 11.77
CA MET A 44 -2.85 0.28 10.92
C MET A 44 -3.89 1.10 11.68
N GLU A 45 -4.46 2.08 11.01
CA GLU A 45 -5.50 2.93 11.58
C GLU A 45 -6.71 2.97 10.66
N ILE A 46 -7.89 2.87 11.26
CA ILE A 46 -9.14 3.13 10.56
C ILE A 46 -9.36 4.62 10.56
N VAL A 47 -9.62 5.17 9.39
CA VAL A 47 -9.76 6.61 9.19
C VAL A 47 -11.14 6.95 8.66
N ARG A 48 -11.48 8.23 8.70
CA ARG A 48 -12.75 8.73 8.17
C ARG A 48 -12.45 9.71 7.05
N GLY A 49 -13.10 9.54 5.90
CA GLY A 49 -12.90 10.36 4.72
C GLY A 49 -13.07 9.53 3.47
N ASP A 50 -12.32 9.86 2.43
CA ASP A 50 -12.39 9.18 1.15
C ASP A 50 -11.81 7.77 1.19
N TYR A 51 -10.99 7.47 2.19
CA TYR A 51 -10.39 6.15 2.41
C TYR A 51 -10.76 5.65 3.80
N ASP A 52 -10.62 4.35 4.01
CA ASP A 52 -11.09 3.70 5.23
C ASP A 52 -9.96 3.25 6.14
N VAL A 53 -8.79 2.96 5.60
CA VAL A 53 -7.67 2.46 6.38
C VAL A 53 -6.36 3.04 5.87
N VAL A 54 -5.47 3.33 6.82
CA VAL A 54 -4.09 3.76 6.55
C VAL A 54 -3.16 2.91 7.40
N GLY A 55 -2.11 2.38 6.80
CA GLY A 55 -1.16 1.56 7.51
C GLY A 55 0.27 1.88 7.14
N ILE A 56 1.20 1.39 7.96
CA ILE A 56 2.63 1.50 7.72
C ILE A 56 3.23 0.11 7.81
N LEU A 57 3.91 -0.30 6.75
CA LEU A 57 4.62 -1.56 6.65
C LEU A 57 6.08 -1.30 6.29
N GLU A 58 6.94 -2.27 6.55
CA GLU A 58 8.35 -2.19 6.15
C GLU A 58 8.80 -3.51 5.58
N GLY A 59 9.47 -3.48 4.43
CA GLY A 59 9.94 -4.69 3.76
C GLY A 59 10.43 -4.38 2.37
N ASP A 60 10.72 -5.46 1.63
CA ASP A 60 11.06 -5.35 0.22
C ASP A 60 9.80 -5.19 -0.62
N TYR A 61 9.97 -4.68 -1.82
CA TYR A 61 8.83 -4.35 -2.67
C TYR A 61 7.99 -5.59 -3.03
N GLU A 62 8.63 -6.68 -3.48
CA GLU A 62 7.90 -7.87 -3.93
C GLU A 62 6.99 -8.45 -2.85
N PRO A 63 7.45 -8.68 -1.60
CA PRO A 63 6.56 -9.17 -0.56
C PRO A 63 5.38 -8.23 -0.28
N VAL A 64 5.62 -6.92 -0.23
CA VAL A 64 4.55 -5.95 0.02
C VAL A 64 3.57 -5.92 -1.15
N ALA A 65 4.09 -5.91 -2.39
CA ALA A 65 3.25 -5.97 -3.59
C ALA A 65 2.46 -7.28 -3.65
N GLY A 66 3.07 -8.39 -3.24
CA GLY A 66 2.39 -9.69 -3.17
C GLY A 66 1.22 -9.68 -2.19
N MET A 67 1.38 -9.01 -1.06
CA MET A 67 0.29 -8.80 -0.11
C MET A 67 -0.87 -8.04 -0.76
N LYS A 68 -0.56 -6.97 -1.49
CA LYS A 68 -1.59 -6.21 -2.20
C LYS A 68 -2.36 -7.10 -3.18
N VAL A 69 -1.64 -7.89 -3.98
CA VAL A 69 -2.28 -8.79 -4.96
C VAL A 69 -3.20 -9.78 -4.25
N ALA A 70 -2.73 -10.38 -3.15
CA ALA A 70 -3.54 -11.34 -2.40
C ALA A 70 -4.80 -10.70 -1.81
N ILE A 71 -4.66 -9.50 -1.25
CA ILE A 71 -5.78 -8.77 -0.67
C ILE A 71 -6.80 -8.40 -1.75
N MET A 72 -6.35 -7.89 -2.88
CA MET A 72 -7.24 -7.52 -3.99
C MET A 72 -7.93 -8.75 -4.58
N GLN A 73 -7.22 -9.87 -4.69
CA GLN A 73 -7.79 -11.12 -5.18
C GLN A 73 -8.88 -11.66 -4.25
N SER A 74 -8.76 -11.41 -2.95
CA SER A 74 -9.76 -11.86 -1.96
C SER A 74 -11.11 -11.15 -2.09
N GLY A 75 -11.14 -9.98 -2.74
CA GLY A 75 -12.35 -9.17 -2.87
C GLY A 75 -12.69 -8.36 -1.63
N MET A 76 -11.85 -8.37 -0.59
CA MET A 76 -12.14 -7.68 0.66
C MET A 76 -11.83 -6.18 0.62
N MET A 77 -11.06 -5.74 -0.36
CA MET A 77 -10.75 -4.31 -0.55
C MET A 77 -11.09 -3.92 -1.98
N ASP A 78 -11.73 -2.77 -2.16
CA ASP A 78 -11.99 -2.22 -3.49
C ASP A 78 -10.77 -1.50 -4.06
N GLU A 79 -9.98 -0.90 -3.20
CA GLU A 79 -8.81 -0.14 -3.59
C GLU A 79 -7.73 -0.29 -2.53
N LEU A 80 -6.50 -0.47 -2.96
CA LEU A 80 -5.35 -0.56 -2.07
C LEU A 80 -4.16 0.12 -2.75
N ILE A 81 -3.71 1.22 -2.17
CA ILE A 81 -2.62 2.03 -2.69
C ILE A 81 -1.39 1.80 -1.84
N LEU A 82 -0.26 1.57 -2.50
CA LEU A 82 1.04 1.45 -1.85
C LEU A 82 1.88 2.67 -2.22
N LEU A 83 2.37 3.38 -1.20
CA LEU A 83 3.28 4.50 -1.38
C LEU A 83 4.64 4.09 -0.85
N ASP A 84 5.58 3.87 -1.75
CA ASP A 84 6.94 3.44 -1.43
C ASP A 84 7.81 4.65 -1.09
N THR A 85 8.50 4.59 0.03
CA THR A 85 9.39 5.68 0.46
C THR A 85 10.83 5.50 -0.02
N ALA A 86 11.15 4.43 -0.75
CA ALA A 86 12.48 4.18 -1.31
C ALA A 86 12.72 5.11 -2.50
N PHE A 87 12.89 6.40 -2.21
CA PHE A 87 12.95 7.43 -3.22
C PHE A 87 13.84 8.58 -2.74
N ASN A 88 14.77 9.01 -3.58
CA ASN A 88 15.62 10.17 -3.32
C ASN A 88 15.29 11.26 -4.33
N LEU A 89 14.65 12.31 -3.86
CA LEU A 89 14.20 13.40 -4.73
C LEU A 89 15.38 14.12 -5.40
N ASN A 90 16.45 14.37 -4.66
CA ASN A 90 17.61 15.06 -5.21
C ASN A 90 18.28 14.25 -6.31
N ALA A 91 18.46 12.94 -6.09
CA ALA A 91 19.02 12.05 -7.11
C ALA A 91 18.12 11.99 -8.35
N THR A 92 16.83 11.94 -8.15
CA THR A 92 15.85 11.96 -9.24
C THR A 92 15.89 13.26 -10.01
N ALA A 93 15.98 14.39 -9.31
CA ALA A 93 16.06 15.69 -9.95
C ALA A 93 17.33 15.83 -10.81
N ASN A 94 18.45 15.30 -10.32
CA ASN A 94 19.70 15.30 -11.09
C ASN A 94 19.57 14.46 -12.37
N LYS A 95 18.94 13.30 -12.28
CA LYS A 95 18.70 12.46 -13.46
C LYS A 95 17.72 13.12 -14.42
N ALA A 96 16.69 13.77 -13.90
CA ALA A 96 15.72 14.50 -14.72
C ALA A 96 16.39 15.63 -15.50
N LYS A 97 17.29 16.37 -14.84
CA LYS A 97 18.05 17.44 -15.50
C LYS A 97 18.87 16.88 -16.66
N THR A 98 19.63 15.81 -16.42
CA THR A 98 20.43 15.16 -17.47
C THR A 98 19.53 14.65 -18.59
N ALA A 99 18.43 13.98 -18.26
CA ALA A 99 17.51 13.46 -19.26
C ALA A 99 16.91 14.56 -20.13
N SER A 100 16.53 15.70 -19.52
CA SER A 100 15.92 16.79 -20.27
C SER A 100 16.88 17.47 -21.25
N GLU A 101 18.19 17.44 -20.97
CA GLU A 101 19.21 17.97 -21.87
C GLU A 101 19.34 17.13 -23.16
N HIS A 102 18.89 15.88 -23.12
CA HIS A 102 19.04 14.93 -24.24
C HIS A 102 17.70 14.50 -24.84
N TYR A 103 16.60 15.01 -24.31
CA TYR A 103 15.26 14.67 -24.81
C TYR A 103 14.88 15.62 -25.94
N THR A 104 14.55 15.06 -27.08
CA THR A 104 14.06 15.81 -28.24
C THR A 104 12.55 15.63 -28.39
N LYS A 105 11.82 16.74 -28.33
CA LYS A 105 10.37 16.69 -28.57
C LYS A 105 10.09 16.32 -30.01
N THR A 106 9.14 15.43 -30.22
CA THR A 106 8.78 14.95 -31.55
C THR A 106 7.59 15.68 -32.17
N ILE A 107 6.96 16.57 -31.43
CA ILE A 107 5.72 17.26 -31.84
C ILE A 107 5.85 18.78 -31.91
N ASP A 108 7.04 19.29 -31.97
CA ASP A 108 7.28 20.73 -32.08
C ASP A 108 6.94 21.27 -33.44
#